data_60811c577d271f7798bd81884274b374
#
_entry.id   60811c577d271f7798bd81884274b374
#
_cell.length_a   1.000
_cell.length_b   1.000
_cell.length_c   1.000
_cell.angle_alpha   90.00
_cell.angle_beta   90.00
_cell.angle_gamma   90.00
#
_symmetry.space_group_name_H-M   'P 1'
#
loop_
_entity.id
_entity.type
_entity.pdbx_description
1 polymer ?
#
loop_
_entity_poly.entity_id
_entity_poly.type
_entity_poly.pdbx_seq_one_letter_code
_entity_poly.pdbx_strand_id
1 'polypeptide(L)'
;MITKPKIFIDGQEGTTGLQIYTRISDRPDLELLLIDEAKRKDKSERRRLMDLADLVFLCLPDAAAIEAAGLPQNPNTRIIDASTAHRTDPDWIYGFPELDAEHKKSIGSSKRVANPGCHASGVIALVRPLIGAGILPADYPLAITSLTGYSGGGKAMISAYGAQERSPTLDAPRLYGLSMTHKHIKEIVAITGVSQAPAFSPIICDYYAGMEIIIPLHRKLLRANQADIYQALLRHYKDAQFITVTDTPPENGYAESNAHVNTNNMELTVTGSEELIQLVARYDNLGKGASGAAVQNMNIMLGLPESEGLIGAPQLK
;
A
#
# COMPACT_ATOMS: atom_id res chain seq x y z
N MET A 1 22.17 -23.76 14.80
CA MET A 1 22.12 -22.61 13.85
C MET A 1 20.66 -22.33 13.57
N ILE A 2 20.22 -21.09 13.77
CA ILE A 2 18.86 -20.68 13.38
C ILE A 2 18.85 -20.67 11.84
N THR A 3 17.99 -21.46 11.22
CA THR A 3 17.83 -21.49 9.76
C THR A 3 17.22 -20.16 9.32
N LYS A 4 17.83 -19.52 8.32
CA LYS A 4 17.30 -18.28 7.74
C LYS A 4 15.99 -18.58 6.99
N PRO A 5 14.95 -17.76 7.13
CA PRO A 5 13.76 -17.91 6.31
C PRO A 5 14.08 -17.78 4.81
N LYS A 6 13.52 -18.70 4.01
CA LYS A 6 13.67 -18.74 2.56
C LYS A 6 12.56 -17.97 1.88
N ILE A 7 12.93 -16.99 1.07
CA ILE A 7 11.99 -16.10 0.38
C ILE A 7 12.07 -16.30 -1.12
N PHE A 8 10.94 -16.46 -1.77
CA PHE A 8 10.83 -16.49 -3.23
C PHE A 8 9.97 -15.34 -3.72
N ILE A 9 10.41 -14.64 -4.80
CA ILE A 9 9.65 -13.56 -5.45
C ILE A 9 9.24 -14.04 -6.84
N ASP A 10 7.97 -14.40 -6.99
CA ASP A 10 7.40 -14.75 -8.28
C ASP A 10 6.97 -13.48 -9.02
N GLY A 11 7.59 -13.21 -10.16
CA GLY A 11 7.44 -11.95 -10.89
C GLY A 11 8.42 -10.84 -10.43
N GLN A 12 9.62 -11.21 -9.99
CA GLN A 12 10.69 -10.31 -9.58
C GLN A 12 11.00 -9.20 -10.60
N GLU A 13 10.83 -9.45 -11.88
CA GLU A 13 11.06 -8.50 -12.98
C GLU A 13 10.05 -7.34 -13.03
N GLY A 14 8.90 -7.46 -12.37
CA GLY A 14 7.90 -6.39 -12.27
C GLY A 14 8.38 -5.22 -11.41
N THR A 15 7.75 -4.04 -11.52
CA THR A 15 8.11 -2.86 -10.71
C THR A 15 8.05 -3.17 -9.21
N THR A 16 6.99 -3.79 -8.73
CA THR A 16 6.84 -4.18 -7.33
C THR A 16 7.82 -5.26 -6.91
N GLY A 17 8.01 -6.31 -7.75
CA GLY A 17 8.94 -7.40 -7.46
C GLY A 17 10.38 -6.93 -7.38
N LEU A 18 10.82 -6.07 -8.30
CA LEU A 18 12.15 -5.48 -8.28
C LEU A 18 12.38 -4.60 -7.02
N GLN A 19 11.38 -3.82 -6.63
CA GLN A 19 11.44 -3.01 -5.41
C GLN A 19 11.50 -3.86 -4.14
N ILE A 20 10.74 -4.96 -4.07
CA ILE A 20 10.84 -5.91 -2.95
C ILE A 20 12.24 -6.51 -2.93
N TYR A 21 12.73 -7.01 -4.07
CA TYR A 21 14.07 -7.58 -4.19
C TYR A 21 15.14 -6.61 -3.68
N THR A 22 15.13 -5.35 -4.15
CA THR A 22 16.11 -4.33 -3.73
C THR A 22 16.09 -4.10 -2.21
N ARG A 23 14.93 -4.20 -1.55
CA ARG A 23 14.80 -3.99 -0.11
C ARG A 23 15.30 -5.15 0.74
N ILE A 24 15.31 -6.38 0.18
CA ILE A 24 15.63 -7.59 0.95
C ILE A 24 16.88 -8.32 0.47
N SER A 25 17.47 -7.94 -0.69
CA SER A 25 18.64 -8.63 -1.27
C SER A 25 19.88 -8.64 -0.36
N ASP A 26 20.09 -7.55 0.37
CA ASP A 26 21.25 -7.38 1.23
C ASP A 26 20.99 -7.78 2.70
N ARG A 27 19.80 -8.34 2.98
CA ARG A 27 19.43 -8.76 4.33
C ARG A 27 20.12 -10.07 4.74
N PRO A 28 21.01 -10.03 5.74
CA PRO A 28 21.78 -11.20 6.16
C PRO A 28 20.94 -12.26 6.89
N ASP A 29 19.76 -11.90 7.37
CA ASP A 29 18.82 -12.75 8.10
C ASP A 29 17.89 -13.58 7.20
N LEU A 30 17.90 -13.33 5.88
CA LEU A 30 17.06 -14.01 4.89
C LEU A 30 17.91 -14.83 3.90
N GLU A 31 17.29 -15.83 3.27
CA GLU A 31 17.82 -16.58 2.12
C GLU A 31 16.90 -16.37 0.92
N LEU A 32 17.40 -15.73 -0.13
CA LEU A 32 16.62 -15.51 -1.35
C LEU A 32 16.75 -16.70 -2.29
N LEU A 33 15.62 -17.27 -2.70
CA LEU A 33 15.55 -18.29 -3.74
C LEU A 33 15.39 -17.58 -5.08
N LEU A 34 16.35 -17.74 -5.97
CA LEU A 34 16.34 -17.14 -7.32
C LEU A 34 15.90 -18.17 -8.35
N ILE A 35 15.08 -17.74 -9.30
CA ILE A 35 14.69 -18.54 -10.46
C ILE A 35 15.59 -18.18 -11.66
N ASP A 36 16.00 -19.21 -12.40
CA ASP A 36 16.69 -19.01 -13.68
C ASP A 36 15.76 -18.27 -14.65
N GLU A 37 16.25 -17.25 -15.32
CA GLU A 37 15.46 -16.43 -16.25
C GLU A 37 14.79 -17.27 -17.33
N ALA A 38 15.48 -18.30 -17.85
CA ALA A 38 14.94 -19.22 -18.86
C ALA A 38 13.76 -20.06 -18.32
N LYS A 39 13.67 -20.26 -16.99
CA LYS A 39 12.65 -21.07 -16.32
C LYS A 39 11.56 -20.28 -15.63
N ARG A 40 11.60 -18.94 -15.65
CA ARG A 40 10.63 -18.08 -14.95
C ARG A 40 9.16 -18.31 -15.31
N LYS A 41 8.88 -18.92 -16.47
CA LYS A 41 7.53 -19.31 -16.90
C LYS A 41 7.24 -20.80 -16.72
N ASP A 42 8.23 -21.60 -16.31
CA ASP A 42 8.06 -23.03 -16.06
C ASP A 42 7.30 -23.25 -14.74
N LYS A 43 6.10 -23.80 -14.84
CA LYS A 43 5.24 -24.08 -13.68
C LYS A 43 5.88 -25.06 -12.70
N SER A 44 6.64 -26.03 -13.18
CA SER A 44 7.28 -27.06 -12.34
C SER A 44 8.39 -26.44 -11.51
N GLU A 45 9.20 -25.57 -12.11
CA GLU A 45 10.29 -24.90 -11.40
C GLU A 45 9.76 -23.83 -10.43
N ARG A 46 8.74 -23.05 -10.82
CA ARG A 46 8.07 -22.11 -9.93
C ARG A 46 7.50 -22.84 -8.70
N ARG A 47 6.77 -23.96 -8.91
CA ARG A 47 6.25 -24.79 -7.81
C ARG A 47 7.38 -25.28 -6.91
N ARG A 48 8.44 -25.82 -7.48
CA ARG A 48 9.58 -26.34 -6.73
C ARG A 48 10.18 -25.26 -5.80
N LEU A 49 10.35 -24.04 -6.29
CA LEU A 49 10.87 -22.92 -5.49
C LEU A 49 9.85 -22.46 -4.44
N MET A 50 8.56 -22.41 -4.78
CA MET A 50 7.50 -22.09 -3.82
C MET A 50 7.42 -23.10 -2.68
N ASP A 51 7.57 -24.42 -2.99
CA ASP A 51 7.55 -25.49 -1.97
C ASP A 51 8.77 -25.47 -1.06
N LEU A 52 9.90 -24.93 -1.53
CA LEU A 52 11.11 -24.73 -0.74
C LEU A 52 11.09 -23.44 0.11
N ALA A 53 10.26 -22.47 -0.27
CA ALA A 53 10.18 -21.18 0.40
C ALA A 53 9.34 -21.24 1.67
N ASP A 54 9.77 -20.51 2.71
CA ASP A 54 8.96 -20.22 3.89
C ASP A 54 7.90 -19.15 3.57
N LEU A 55 8.25 -18.20 2.66
CA LEU A 55 7.35 -17.15 2.21
C LEU A 55 7.58 -16.82 0.73
N VAL A 56 6.46 -16.65 0.00
CA VAL A 56 6.43 -16.29 -1.42
C VAL A 56 5.75 -14.94 -1.59
N PHE A 57 6.37 -14.05 -2.36
CA PHE A 57 5.69 -12.87 -2.91
C PHE A 57 5.17 -13.17 -4.31
N LEU A 58 3.89 -12.88 -4.56
CA LEU A 58 3.30 -12.89 -5.90
C LEU A 58 3.25 -11.45 -6.44
N CYS A 59 4.12 -11.15 -7.40
CA CYS A 59 4.22 -9.85 -8.07
C CYS A 59 3.77 -9.97 -9.53
N LEU A 60 2.59 -10.52 -9.72
CA LEU A 60 2.03 -10.97 -10.99
C LEU A 60 0.74 -10.21 -11.35
N PRO A 61 0.32 -10.20 -12.63
CA PRO A 61 -1.04 -9.80 -12.99
C PRO A 61 -2.09 -10.72 -12.33
N ASP A 62 -3.31 -10.21 -12.08
CA ASP A 62 -4.35 -10.86 -11.28
C ASP A 62 -4.60 -12.32 -11.67
N ALA A 63 -4.82 -12.64 -12.96
CA ALA A 63 -5.06 -14.01 -13.40
C ALA A 63 -3.87 -14.95 -13.11
N ALA A 64 -2.63 -14.46 -13.28
CA ALA A 64 -1.44 -15.23 -13.00
C ALA A 64 -1.19 -15.39 -11.49
N ALA A 65 -1.58 -14.39 -10.67
CA ALA A 65 -1.51 -14.46 -9.21
C ALA A 65 -2.49 -15.50 -8.66
N ILE A 66 -3.73 -15.55 -9.17
CA ILE A 66 -4.72 -16.58 -8.81
C ILE A 66 -4.18 -17.97 -9.10
N GLU A 67 -3.62 -18.19 -10.31
CA GLU A 67 -3.02 -19.46 -10.67
C GLU A 67 -1.84 -19.80 -9.74
N ALA A 68 -0.94 -18.85 -9.52
CA ALA A 68 0.26 -19.04 -8.72
C ALA A 68 -0.03 -19.34 -7.25
N ALA A 69 -1.07 -18.74 -6.68
CA ALA A 69 -1.51 -19.00 -5.31
C ALA A 69 -1.93 -20.46 -5.05
N GLY A 70 -2.32 -21.18 -6.11
CA GLY A 70 -2.66 -22.61 -6.08
C GLY A 70 -1.50 -23.56 -6.41
N LEU A 71 -0.31 -23.06 -6.75
CA LEU A 71 0.82 -23.92 -7.14
C LEU A 71 1.49 -24.67 -5.98
N PRO A 72 1.76 -24.05 -4.81
CA PRO A 72 2.48 -24.71 -3.74
C PRO A 72 1.72 -25.93 -3.21
N GLN A 73 2.46 -27.03 -3.01
CA GLN A 73 1.98 -28.26 -2.35
C GLN A 73 2.41 -28.35 -0.89
N ASN A 74 3.47 -27.62 -0.54
CA ASN A 74 3.90 -27.52 0.86
C ASN A 74 2.88 -26.70 1.68
N PRO A 75 2.17 -27.30 2.64
CA PRO A 75 1.14 -26.61 3.42
C PRO A 75 1.70 -25.52 4.33
N ASN A 76 3.02 -25.44 4.51
CA ASN A 76 3.66 -24.43 5.35
C ASN A 76 4.12 -23.19 4.58
N THR A 77 4.14 -23.24 3.25
CA THR A 77 4.46 -22.06 2.43
C THR A 77 3.45 -20.96 2.66
N ARG A 78 3.95 -19.78 3.01
CA ARG A 78 3.16 -18.56 3.24
C ARG A 78 3.21 -17.69 2.00
N ILE A 79 2.14 -16.96 1.72
CA ILE A 79 2.00 -16.17 0.48
C ILE A 79 1.59 -14.75 0.81
N ILE A 80 2.30 -13.77 0.21
CA ILE A 80 1.87 -12.37 0.11
C ILE A 80 1.58 -12.08 -1.35
N ASP A 81 0.33 -11.74 -1.67
CA ASP A 81 -0.06 -11.33 -3.02
C ASP A 81 -0.10 -9.82 -3.18
N ALA A 82 0.70 -9.28 -4.08
CA ALA A 82 0.75 -7.86 -4.40
C ALA A 82 -0.21 -7.45 -5.52
N SER A 83 -0.93 -8.41 -6.14
CA SER A 83 -1.96 -8.14 -7.14
C SER A 83 -3.25 -7.57 -6.53
N THR A 84 -4.25 -7.30 -7.37
CA THR A 84 -5.58 -6.90 -6.87
C THR A 84 -6.52 -8.09 -6.64
N ALA A 85 -6.09 -9.32 -7.02
CA ALA A 85 -6.94 -10.49 -7.09
C ALA A 85 -7.59 -10.89 -5.74
N HIS A 86 -6.82 -10.79 -4.66
CA HIS A 86 -7.22 -11.35 -3.37
C HIS A 86 -7.50 -10.28 -2.28
N ARG A 87 -7.50 -8.99 -2.61
CA ARG A 87 -7.67 -7.91 -1.62
C ARG A 87 -9.02 -7.87 -0.94
N THR A 88 -10.03 -8.47 -1.55
CA THR A 88 -11.39 -8.56 -1.02
C THR A 88 -11.86 -10.01 -0.89
N ASP A 89 -10.93 -10.96 -1.00
CA ASP A 89 -11.19 -12.39 -0.83
C ASP A 89 -11.21 -12.72 0.66
N PRO A 90 -12.29 -13.34 1.20
CA PRO A 90 -12.41 -13.66 2.62
C PRO A 90 -11.38 -14.69 3.13
N ASP A 91 -10.76 -15.47 2.24
CA ASP A 91 -9.73 -16.45 2.58
C ASP A 91 -8.34 -15.82 2.71
N TRP A 92 -8.22 -14.52 2.45
CA TRP A 92 -6.98 -13.75 2.53
C TRP A 92 -7.07 -12.65 3.58
N ILE A 93 -6.07 -12.55 4.44
CA ILE A 93 -5.97 -11.42 5.38
C ILE A 93 -5.48 -10.19 4.63
N TYR A 94 -6.17 -9.07 4.78
CA TYR A 94 -5.77 -7.80 4.18
C TYR A 94 -4.50 -7.26 4.85
N GLY A 95 -3.46 -7.00 4.09
CA GLY A 95 -2.11 -6.69 4.57
C GLY A 95 -1.90 -5.24 5.02
N PHE A 96 -2.79 -4.68 5.83
CA PHE A 96 -2.64 -3.36 6.45
C PHE A 96 -2.62 -3.51 7.98
N PRO A 97 -1.43 -3.71 8.58
CA PRO A 97 -1.31 -4.08 10.01
C PRO A 97 -1.88 -3.04 10.97
N GLU A 98 -1.98 -1.79 10.52
CA GLU A 98 -2.47 -0.67 11.31
C GLU A 98 -4.00 -0.53 11.34
N LEU A 99 -4.76 -1.51 10.78
CA LEU A 99 -6.22 -1.55 10.95
C LEU A 99 -6.60 -1.67 12.43
N ASP A 100 -5.97 -2.58 13.16
CA ASP A 100 -6.00 -2.71 14.60
C ASP A 100 -5.01 -3.81 15.09
N ALA A 101 -4.84 -3.93 16.40
CA ALA A 101 -3.88 -4.86 17.00
C ALA A 101 -4.23 -6.35 16.74
N GLU A 102 -5.50 -6.71 16.71
CA GLU A 102 -5.94 -8.09 16.43
C GLU A 102 -5.75 -8.43 14.96
N HIS A 103 -5.99 -7.46 14.07
CA HIS A 103 -5.71 -7.60 12.65
C HIS A 103 -4.22 -7.84 12.38
N LYS A 104 -3.34 -7.08 13.04
CA LYS A 104 -1.88 -7.30 12.97
C LYS A 104 -1.49 -8.72 13.43
N LYS A 105 -2.07 -9.23 14.51
CA LYS A 105 -1.86 -10.63 14.94
C LYS A 105 -2.35 -11.63 13.89
N SER A 106 -3.49 -11.34 13.27
CA SER A 106 -4.05 -12.18 12.20
C SER A 106 -3.10 -12.25 11.00
N ILE A 107 -2.48 -11.14 10.58
CA ILE A 107 -1.40 -11.14 9.57
C ILE A 107 -0.26 -12.06 10.03
N GLY A 108 0.22 -11.92 11.26
CA GLY A 108 1.30 -12.73 11.82
C GLY A 108 1.04 -14.23 11.78
N SER A 109 -0.19 -14.67 11.98
CA SER A 109 -0.58 -16.10 11.98
C SER A 109 -1.08 -16.63 10.63
N SER A 110 -1.40 -15.74 9.68
CA SER A 110 -1.98 -16.13 8.39
C SER A 110 -0.98 -16.82 7.48
N LYS A 111 -1.50 -17.69 6.61
CA LYS A 111 -0.76 -18.25 5.46
C LYS A 111 -0.91 -17.42 4.19
N ARG A 112 -1.92 -16.57 4.10
CA ARG A 112 -2.27 -15.81 2.90
C ARG A 112 -2.57 -14.35 3.27
N VAL A 113 -1.78 -13.44 2.74
CA VAL A 113 -1.94 -12.00 2.95
C VAL A 113 -2.04 -11.29 1.60
N ALA A 114 -3.09 -10.49 1.42
CA ALA A 114 -3.27 -9.64 0.25
C ALA A 114 -2.70 -8.25 0.53
N ASN A 115 -1.64 -7.88 -0.19
CA ASN A 115 -0.98 -6.60 0.00
C ASN A 115 -1.84 -5.44 -0.53
N PRO A 116 -1.99 -4.34 0.23
CA PRO A 116 -2.82 -3.19 -0.15
C PRO A 116 -2.45 -2.55 -1.48
N GLY A 117 -3.44 -1.94 -2.12
CA GLY A 117 -3.22 -1.06 -3.26
C GLY A 117 -2.79 0.34 -2.83
N CYS A 118 -1.89 0.95 -3.62
CA CYS A 118 -1.28 2.22 -3.22
C CYS A 118 -2.31 3.33 -2.93
N HIS A 119 -3.31 3.55 -3.77
CA HIS A 119 -4.34 4.55 -3.50
C HIS A 119 -5.26 4.17 -2.32
N ALA A 120 -5.54 2.87 -2.15
CA ALA A 120 -6.43 2.42 -1.09
C ALA A 120 -5.80 2.59 0.30
N SER A 121 -4.48 2.39 0.44
CA SER A 121 -3.77 2.49 1.73
C SER A 121 -4.05 3.81 2.45
N GLY A 122 -3.91 4.95 1.78
CA GLY A 122 -4.15 6.25 2.41
C GLY A 122 -5.63 6.53 2.68
N VAL A 123 -6.53 6.10 1.78
CA VAL A 123 -7.98 6.22 2.02
C VAL A 123 -8.39 5.39 3.23
N ILE A 124 -7.92 4.16 3.33
CA ILE A 124 -8.21 3.26 4.44
C ILE A 124 -7.67 3.85 5.75
N ALA A 125 -6.43 4.36 5.72
CA ALA A 125 -5.82 4.99 6.89
C ALA A 125 -6.62 6.21 7.41
N LEU A 126 -7.20 7.01 6.52
CA LEU A 126 -7.99 8.17 6.91
C LEU A 126 -9.43 7.82 7.31
N VAL A 127 -10.06 6.88 6.61
CA VAL A 127 -11.51 6.66 6.68
C VAL A 127 -11.92 5.57 7.67
N ARG A 128 -11.20 4.42 7.65
CA ARG A 128 -11.57 3.26 8.49
C ARG A 128 -11.66 3.58 9.98
N PRO A 129 -10.68 4.28 10.61
CA PRO A 129 -10.76 4.62 12.02
C PRO A 129 -11.94 5.54 12.35
N LEU A 130 -12.28 6.46 11.46
CA LEU A 130 -13.36 7.42 11.68
C LEU A 130 -14.74 6.78 11.59
N ILE A 131 -14.93 5.81 10.69
CA ILE A 131 -16.14 4.99 10.64
C ILE A 131 -16.24 4.12 11.90
N GLY A 132 -15.15 3.45 12.28
CA GLY A 132 -15.09 2.62 13.48
C GLY A 132 -15.37 3.39 14.77
N ALA A 133 -14.97 4.66 14.84
CA ALA A 133 -15.28 5.55 15.95
C ALA A 133 -16.68 6.19 15.89
N GLY A 134 -17.46 5.93 14.81
CA GLY A 134 -18.77 6.53 14.62
C GLY A 134 -18.76 8.03 14.31
N ILE A 135 -17.61 8.59 13.95
CA ILE A 135 -17.41 10.01 13.60
C ILE A 135 -17.89 10.30 12.19
N LEU A 136 -17.44 9.46 11.25
CA LEU A 136 -17.82 9.53 9.83
C LEU A 136 -18.94 8.52 9.58
N PRO A 137 -20.14 8.96 9.15
CA PRO A 137 -21.22 8.04 8.76
C PRO A 137 -20.79 7.14 7.60
N ALA A 138 -21.18 5.86 7.62
CA ALA A 138 -20.83 4.92 6.55
C ALA A 138 -21.42 5.31 5.18
N ASP A 139 -22.53 6.05 5.16
CA ASP A 139 -23.21 6.56 3.97
C ASP A 139 -22.75 7.97 3.56
N TYR A 140 -21.69 8.50 4.19
CA TYR A 140 -21.14 9.80 3.81
C TYR A 140 -20.72 9.78 2.32
N PRO A 141 -21.11 10.77 1.49
CA PRO A 141 -20.78 10.85 0.07
C PRO A 141 -19.32 11.29 -0.10
N LEU A 142 -18.38 10.35 0.04
CA LEU A 142 -16.96 10.63 -0.04
C LEU A 142 -16.53 11.07 -1.45
N ALA A 143 -15.80 12.18 -1.52
CA ALA A 143 -15.03 12.61 -2.69
C ALA A 143 -13.54 12.49 -2.35
N ILE A 144 -12.77 11.83 -3.20
CA ILE A 144 -11.37 11.52 -2.97
C ILE A 144 -10.56 11.97 -4.17
N THR A 145 -9.59 12.85 -3.95
CA THR A 145 -8.54 13.17 -4.92
C THR A 145 -7.27 12.44 -4.53
N SER A 146 -6.62 11.80 -5.48
CA SER A 146 -5.39 11.05 -5.22
C SER A 146 -4.32 11.39 -6.25
N LEU A 147 -3.28 12.09 -5.81
CA LEU A 147 -2.09 12.40 -6.61
C LEU A 147 -1.08 11.27 -6.48
N THR A 148 -0.45 10.86 -7.59
CA THR A 148 0.58 9.81 -7.57
C THR A 148 1.67 10.08 -8.59
N GLY A 149 2.91 9.68 -8.22
CA GLY A 149 4.01 9.62 -9.16
C GLY A 149 3.78 8.56 -10.26
N TYR A 150 4.41 8.75 -11.42
CA TYR A 150 4.21 7.90 -12.59
C TYR A 150 4.74 6.46 -12.43
N SER A 151 5.59 6.19 -11.44
CA SER A 151 6.08 4.84 -11.14
C SER A 151 4.95 3.85 -10.81
N GLY A 152 3.81 4.35 -10.30
CA GLY A 152 2.62 3.52 -10.03
C GLY A 152 2.00 2.87 -11.26
N GLY A 153 2.25 3.38 -12.45
CA GLY A 153 1.81 2.81 -13.73
C GLY A 153 2.72 1.71 -14.30
N GLY A 154 3.78 1.32 -13.57
CA GLY A 154 4.67 0.25 -13.97
C GLY A 154 5.66 0.60 -15.08
N LYS A 155 6.38 -0.41 -15.58
CA LYS A 155 7.51 -0.24 -16.52
C LYS A 155 7.17 0.59 -17.77
N ALA A 156 6.01 0.37 -18.37
CA ALA A 156 5.60 1.09 -19.58
C ALA A 156 5.46 2.60 -19.33
N MET A 157 4.85 2.98 -18.21
CA MET A 157 4.68 4.37 -17.84
C MET A 157 6.02 5.01 -17.44
N ILE A 158 6.84 4.31 -16.67
CA ILE A 158 8.21 4.76 -16.33
C ILE A 158 9.01 5.04 -17.59
N SER A 159 8.98 4.13 -18.57
CA SER A 159 9.67 4.32 -19.87
C SER A 159 9.13 5.53 -20.63
N ALA A 160 7.79 5.73 -20.64
CA ALA A 160 7.17 6.86 -21.36
C ALA A 160 7.58 8.21 -20.74
N TYR A 161 7.62 8.32 -19.42
CA TYR A 161 8.03 9.54 -18.73
C TYR A 161 9.56 9.78 -18.79
N GLY A 162 10.36 8.73 -18.86
CA GLY A 162 11.82 8.79 -18.96
C GLY A 162 12.37 8.95 -20.38
N ALA A 163 11.51 8.96 -21.43
CA ALA A 163 11.94 9.10 -22.80
C ALA A 163 12.48 10.51 -23.08
N GLN A 164 13.58 10.62 -23.87
CA GLN A 164 14.15 11.91 -24.25
C GLN A 164 13.16 12.78 -25.05
N GLU A 165 12.41 12.15 -25.96
CA GLU A 165 11.37 12.79 -26.78
C GLU A 165 9.97 12.34 -26.30
N ARG A 166 9.64 12.71 -25.05
CA ARG A 166 8.31 12.39 -24.51
C ARG A 166 7.25 13.37 -24.99
N SER A 167 5.99 12.91 -25.02
CA SER A 167 4.86 13.79 -25.34
C SER A 167 4.75 14.94 -24.32
N PRO A 168 4.59 16.21 -24.74
CA PRO A 168 4.36 17.34 -23.84
C PRO A 168 3.16 17.19 -22.93
N THR A 169 2.19 16.31 -23.28
CA THR A 169 1.05 16.00 -22.42
C THR A 169 1.44 15.32 -21.10
N LEU A 170 2.65 14.75 -21.01
CA LEU A 170 3.19 14.14 -19.80
C LEU A 170 3.70 15.17 -18.78
N ASP A 171 3.92 16.43 -19.20
CA ASP A 171 4.38 17.49 -18.31
C ASP A 171 3.25 18.03 -17.40
N ALA A 172 2.00 17.68 -17.70
CA ALA A 172 0.84 18.11 -16.93
C ALA A 172 0.29 16.97 -16.06
N PRO A 173 -0.30 17.25 -14.87
CA PRO A 173 -1.06 16.26 -14.12
C PRO A 173 -2.21 15.70 -14.95
N ARG A 174 -2.41 14.38 -14.94
CA ARG A 174 -3.41 13.70 -15.76
C ARG A 174 -4.37 12.90 -14.92
N LEU A 175 -5.65 13.33 -14.90
CA LEU A 175 -6.74 12.55 -14.35
C LEU A 175 -6.96 11.30 -15.19
N TYR A 176 -7.10 10.14 -14.55
CA TYR A 176 -7.45 8.88 -15.20
C TYR A 176 -8.61 8.18 -14.46
N GLY A 177 -9.03 7.00 -14.92
CA GLY A 177 -10.17 6.34 -14.28
C GLY A 177 -11.49 7.10 -14.49
N LEU A 178 -11.65 7.78 -15.63
CA LEU A 178 -12.77 8.69 -15.94
C LEU A 178 -14.15 8.02 -15.89
N SER A 179 -14.20 6.68 -15.96
CA SER A 179 -15.44 5.90 -15.81
C SER A 179 -15.89 5.73 -14.35
N MET A 180 -15.13 6.23 -13.37
CA MET A 180 -15.38 6.03 -11.94
C MET A 180 -15.44 4.55 -11.51
N THR A 181 -14.74 3.66 -12.24
CA THR A 181 -14.72 2.21 -11.99
C THR A 181 -13.32 1.70 -11.66
N HIS A 182 -12.50 2.52 -11.00
CA HIS A 182 -11.14 2.16 -10.65
C HIS A 182 -11.10 0.91 -9.74
N LYS A 183 -10.14 0.01 -10.00
CA LYS A 183 -10.00 -1.29 -9.29
C LYS A 183 -9.85 -1.16 -7.76
N HIS A 184 -9.28 -0.08 -7.25
CA HIS A 184 -9.14 0.17 -5.81
C HIS A 184 -10.47 0.54 -5.12
N ILE A 185 -11.52 0.91 -5.85
CA ILE A 185 -12.81 1.26 -5.24
C ILE A 185 -13.40 0.06 -4.47
N LYS A 186 -13.34 -1.15 -5.04
CA LYS A 186 -13.83 -2.37 -4.36
C LYS A 186 -13.10 -2.60 -3.04
N GLU A 187 -11.79 -2.46 -3.06
CA GLU A 187 -10.91 -2.58 -1.89
C GLU A 187 -11.24 -1.53 -0.83
N ILE A 188 -11.37 -0.25 -1.24
CA ILE A 188 -11.74 0.85 -0.34
C ILE A 188 -13.08 0.55 0.36
N VAL A 189 -14.11 0.20 -0.40
CA VAL A 189 -15.44 -0.09 0.14
C VAL A 189 -15.39 -1.25 1.14
N ALA A 190 -14.76 -2.36 0.75
CA ALA A 190 -14.69 -3.55 1.59
C ALA A 190 -13.96 -3.32 2.92
N ILE A 191 -12.86 -2.57 2.91
CA ILE A 191 -12.01 -2.41 4.08
C ILE A 191 -12.44 -1.23 4.97
N THR A 192 -12.88 -0.13 4.39
CA THR A 192 -13.31 1.03 5.19
C THR A 192 -14.67 0.84 5.83
N GLY A 193 -15.56 0.07 5.22
CA GLY A 193 -16.94 -0.09 5.66
C GLY A 193 -17.88 1.01 5.18
N VAL A 194 -17.48 1.84 4.19
CA VAL A 194 -18.42 2.76 3.53
C VAL A 194 -19.50 1.97 2.80
N SER A 195 -20.74 2.46 2.84
CA SER A 195 -21.90 1.77 2.25
C SER A 195 -22.08 2.03 0.76
N GLN A 196 -21.36 3.00 0.20
CA GLN A 196 -21.40 3.36 -1.21
C GLN A 196 -20.00 3.65 -1.76
N ALA A 197 -19.82 3.46 -3.08
CA ALA A 197 -18.57 3.76 -3.74
C ALA A 197 -18.26 5.27 -3.67
N PRO A 198 -17.03 5.65 -3.27
CA PRO A 198 -16.62 7.05 -3.28
C PRO A 198 -16.47 7.60 -4.70
N ALA A 199 -16.67 8.91 -4.88
CA ALA A 199 -16.21 9.61 -6.06
C ALA A 199 -14.69 9.69 -6.03
N PHE A 200 -14.01 8.90 -6.87
CA PHE A 200 -12.56 8.72 -6.84
C PHE A 200 -11.90 9.32 -8.07
N SER A 201 -11.02 10.29 -7.86
CA SER A 201 -10.30 11.06 -8.89
C SER A 201 -8.79 10.85 -8.78
N PRO A 202 -8.22 9.78 -9.37
CA PRO A 202 -6.79 9.53 -9.37
C PRO A 202 -6.08 10.37 -10.44
N ILE A 203 -4.96 11.01 -10.07
CA ILE A 203 -4.18 11.92 -10.91
C ILE A 203 -2.72 11.46 -10.92
N ILE A 204 -2.18 11.19 -12.12
CA ILE A 204 -0.76 10.96 -12.31
C ILE A 204 -0.06 12.29 -12.52
N CYS A 205 1.02 12.51 -11.78
CA CYS A 205 1.85 13.70 -11.85
C CYS A 205 3.25 13.40 -12.40
N ASP A 206 3.92 14.42 -12.91
CA ASP A 206 5.27 14.32 -13.48
C ASP A 206 6.37 14.33 -12.40
N TYR A 207 6.32 13.31 -11.52
CA TYR A 207 7.41 12.93 -10.62
C TYR A 207 7.43 11.41 -10.47
N TYR A 208 8.58 10.85 -10.16
CA TYR A 208 8.77 9.39 -10.15
C TYR A 208 7.93 8.69 -9.09
N ALA A 209 8.03 9.09 -7.83
CA ALA A 209 7.36 8.46 -6.69
C ALA A 209 6.80 9.51 -5.72
N GLY A 210 5.87 9.08 -4.90
CA GLY A 210 5.13 9.90 -3.94
C GLY A 210 3.64 9.79 -4.18
N MET A 211 2.86 9.95 -3.11
CA MET A 211 1.40 9.86 -3.15
C MET A 211 0.76 10.76 -2.11
N GLU A 212 -0.33 11.36 -2.50
CA GLU A 212 -1.15 12.16 -1.63
C GLU A 212 -2.64 11.83 -1.84
N ILE A 213 -3.32 11.50 -0.76
CA ILE A 213 -4.76 11.33 -0.71
C ILE A 213 -5.37 12.54 -0.04
N ILE A 214 -6.36 13.17 -0.69
CA ILE A 214 -7.05 14.37 -0.20
C ILE A 214 -8.54 14.04 -0.10
N ILE A 215 -9.12 14.20 1.10
CA ILE A 215 -10.55 13.96 1.37
C ILE A 215 -11.14 15.18 2.07
N PRO A 216 -11.84 16.06 1.35
CA PRO A 216 -12.58 17.16 1.95
C PRO A 216 -13.88 16.65 2.58
N LEU A 217 -14.19 17.14 3.78
CA LEU A 217 -15.37 16.75 4.56
C LEU A 217 -16.16 17.98 4.98
N HIS A 218 -17.49 17.93 4.84
CA HIS A 218 -18.40 18.93 5.40
C HIS A 218 -18.70 18.61 6.86
N ARG A 219 -18.31 19.50 7.78
CA ARG A 219 -18.49 19.34 9.24
C ARG A 219 -19.94 19.03 9.62
N LYS A 220 -20.92 19.65 8.97
CA LYS A 220 -22.35 19.45 9.23
C LYS A 220 -22.85 18.02 8.98
N LEU A 221 -22.12 17.22 8.20
CA LEU A 221 -22.42 15.82 7.91
C LEU A 221 -21.66 14.85 8.81
N LEU A 222 -20.85 15.35 9.74
CA LEU A 222 -20.06 14.57 10.68
C LEU A 222 -20.66 14.63 12.08
N ARG A 223 -20.31 13.68 12.93
CA ARG A 223 -20.71 13.62 14.34
C ARG A 223 -19.66 14.21 15.28
N ALA A 224 -18.62 14.85 14.74
CA ALA A 224 -17.46 15.34 15.48
C ALA A 224 -16.85 16.58 14.82
N ASN A 225 -16.06 17.36 15.50
CA ASN A 225 -15.29 18.49 14.96
C ASN A 225 -13.89 18.06 14.51
N GLN A 226 -13.08 19.00 14.01
CA GLN A 226 -11.73 18.75 13.54
C GLN A 226 -10.82 18.19 14.65
N ALA A 227 -10.88 18.76 15.85
CA ALA A 227 -10.08 18.30 16.98
C ALA A 227 -10.44 16.87 17.41
N ASP A 228 -11.73 16.51 17.40
CA ASP A 228 -12.18 15.15 17.71
C ASP A 228 -11.66 14.14 16.67
N ILE A 229 -11.66 14.50 15.38
CA ILE A 229 -11.12 13.69 14.28
C ILE A 229 -9.62 13.47 14.48
N TYR A 230 -8.87 14.54 14.72
CA TYR A 230 -7.43 14.45 14.99
C TYR A 230 -7.15 13.53 16.17
N GLN A 231 -7.85 13.71 17.30
CA GLN A 231 -7.70 12.88 18.48
C GLN A 231 -8.08 11.40 18.24
N ALA A 232 -9.09 11.14 17.40
CA ALA A 232 -9.48 9.77 17.04
C ALA A 232 -8.38 9.07 16.24
N LEU A 233 -7.81 9.73 15.22
CA LEU A 233 -6.71 9.21 14.43
C LEU A 233 -5.44 9.05 15.30
N LEU A 234 -5.11 10.02 16.12
CA LEU A 234 -3.94 9.97 17.02
C LEU A 234 -4.03 8.79 17.98
N ARG A 235 -5.20 8.54 18.59
CA ARG A 235 -5.41 7.36 19.45
C ARG A 235 -5.32 6.05 18.70
N HIS A 236 -5.86 6.02 17.48
CA HIS A 236 -5.85 4.79 16.66
C HIS A 236 -4.42 4.39 16.27
N TYR A 237 -3.59 5.35 15.87
CA TYR A 237 -2.24 5.11 15.37
C TYR A 237 -1.12 5.28 16.40
N LYS A 238 -1.44 5.43 17.70
CA LYS A 238 -0.45 5.69 18.76
C LYS A 238 0.71 4.70 18.82
N ASP A 239 0.46 3.45 18.48
CA ASP A 239 1.43 2.35 18.50
C ASP A 239 1.85 1.90 17.08
N ALA A 240 1.48 2.66 16.05
CA ALA A 240 1.83 2.35 14.67
C ALA A 240 3.29 2.70 14.36
N GLN A 241 4.03 1.75 13.79
CA GLN A 241 5.45 1.92 13.48
C GLN A 241 5.69 2.95 12.35
N PHE A 242 4.76 3.06 11.40
CA PHE A 242 4.97 3.81 10.17
C PHE A 242 3.89 4.86 9.88
N ILE A 243 2.95 5.09 10.80
CA ILE A 243 1.92 6.12 10.62
C ILE A 243 2.09 7.19 11.69
N THR A 244 2.19 8.44 11.26
CA THR A 244 2.17 9.63 12.11
C THR A 244 0.94 10.45 11.83
N VAL A 245 0.41 11.14 12.86
CA VAL A 245 -0.78 11.98 12.73
C VAL A 245 -0.44 13.39 13.22
N THR A 246 -0.80 14.42 12.45
CA THR A 246 -0.59 15.81 12.78
C THR A 246 -1.84 16.65 12.48
N ASP A 247 -2.06 17.72 13.24
CA ASP A 247 -3.04 18.77 12.96
C ASP A 247 -2.37 20.09 12.51
N THR A 248 -1.05 20.05 12.41
CA THR A 248 -0.24 21.21 12.00
C THR A 248 0.11 21.08 10.52
N PRO A 249 -0.35 22.02 9.66
CA PRO A 249 0.06 22.04 8.26
C PRO A 249 1.56 22.38 8.15
N PRO A 250 2.21 22.02 7.03
CA PRO A 250 3.60 22.43 6.78
C PRO A 250 3.78 23.95 6.87
N GLU A 251 4.94 24.40 7.40
CA GLU A 251 5.21 25.82 7.66
C GLU A 251 5.14 26.69 6.39
N ASN A 252 5.50 26.14 5.24
CA ASN A 252 5.42 26.82 3.95
C ASN A 252 4.00 26.87 3.35
N GLY A 253 3.02 26.22 3.99
CA GLY A 253 1.64 26.16 3.55
C GLY A 253 1.37 25.18 2.41
N TYR A 254 2.34 24.35 2.02
CA TYR A 254 2.22 23.35 0.97
C TYR A 254 2.41 21.93 1.51
N ALA A 255 1.57 21.00 1.04
CA ALA A 255 1.69 19.58 1.35
C ALA A 255 2.22 18.87 0.11
N GLU A 256 3.52 18.60 0.08
CA GLU A 256 4.17 17.98 -1.07
C GLU A 256 3.91 16.48 -1.08
N SER A 257 3.35 15.97 -2.18
CA SER A 257 3.01 14.55 -2.36
C SER A 257 4.23 13.62 -2.40
N ASN A 258 5.44 14.15 -2.58
CA ASN A 258 6.70 13.40 -2.60
C ASN A 258 7.52 13.50 -1.31
N ALA A 259 6.98 14.08 -0.23
CA ALA A 259 7.70 14.30 1.03
C ALA A 259 8.24 13.01 1.69
N HIS A 260 7.59 11.87 1.47
CA HIS A 260 7.94 10.58 2.10
C HIS A 260 8.50 9.54 1.12
N VAL A 261 8.99 9.97 -0.04
CA VAL A 261 9.60 9.09 -1.05
C VAL A 261 10.78 8.31 -0.46
N ASN A 262 10.92 7.05 -0.88
CA ASN A 262 11.92 6.07 -0.42
C ASN A 262 11.80 5.66 1.06
N THR A 263 10.70 6.00 1.73
CA THR A 263 10.40 5.54 3.09
C THR A 263 9.20 4.60 3.13
N ASN A 264 8.96 3.96 4.29
CA ASN A 264 7.71 3.27 4.57
C ASN A 264 6.78 4.12 5.45
N ASN A 265 7.08 5.40 5.64
CA ASN A 265 6.29 6.30 6.46
C ASN A 265 5.05 6.79 5.73
N MET A 266 3.98 6.96 6.49
CA MET A 266 2.74 7.62 6.08
C MET A 266 2.40 8.69 7.10
N GLU A 267 2.21 9.92 6.64
CA GLU A 267 1.74 11.02 7.46
C GLU A 267 0.27 11.30 7.17
N LEU A 268 -0.52 11.39 8.22
CA LEU A 268 -1.93 11.77 8.18
C LEU A 268 -2.08 13.18 8.77
N THR A 269 -2.64 14.10 7.98
CA THR A 269 -2.86 15.48 8.40
C THR A 269 -4.35 15.80 8.47
N VAL A 270 -4.79 16.44 9.56
CA VAL A 270 -6.16 16.89 9.76
C VAL A 270 -6.17 18.42 9.85
N THR A 271 -6.64 19.09 8.81
CA THR A 271 -6.67 20.54 8.70
C THR A 271 -8.05 21.05 8.29
N GLY A 272 -8.20 22.36 8.11
CA GLY A 272 -9.42 22.97 7.60
C GLY A 272 -9.91 24.13 8.42
N SER A 273 -11.23 24.30 8.43
CA SER A 273 -11.96 25.34 9.15
C SER A 273 -13.04 24.73 10.05
N GLU A 274 -13.83 25.55 10.72
CA GLU A 274 -14.99 25.08 11.49
C GLU A 274 -16.04 24.36 10.64
N GLU A 275 -16.16 24.70 9.36
CA GLU A 275 -17.19 24.15 8.45
C GLU A 275 -16.67 23.06 7.53
N LEU A 276 -15.42 23.17 7.09
CA LEU A 276 -14.78 22.29 6.12
C LEU A 276 -13.50 21.69 6.70
N ILE A 277 -13.47 20.39 6.80
CA ILE A 277 -12.31 19.63 7.30
C ILE A 277 -11.63 18.95 6.11
N GLN A 278 -10.32 19.00 6.07
CA GLN A 278 -9.53 18.31 5.05
C GLN A 278 -8.66 17.25 5.70
N LEU A 279 -8.83 16.02 5.25
CA LEU A 279 -7.97 14.90 5.59
C LEU A 279 -6.95 14.69 4.47
N VAL A 280 -5.68 14.59 4.82
CA VAL A 280 -4.59 14.34 3.87
C VAL A 280 -3.75 13.17 4.34
N ALA A 281 -3.41 12.23 3.44
CA ALA A 281 -2.41 11.21 3.71
C ALA A 281 -1.30 11.31 2.68
N ARG A 282 -0.03 11.43 3.15
CA ARG A 282 1.16 11.51 2.30
C ARG A 282 2.09 10.33 2.55
N TYR A 283 2.56 9.68 1.50
CA TYR A 283 3.44 8.51 1.58
C TYR A 283 4.06 8.17 0.23
N ASP A 284 4.96 7.23 0.20
CA ASP A 284 5.52 6.70 -1.05
C ASP A 284 4.59 5.63 -1.65
N ASN A 285 4.17 5.82 -2.91
CA ASN A 285 3.36 4.85 -3.64
C ASN A 285 4.08 3.51 -3.86
N LEU A 286 5.41 3.47 -3.85
CA LEU A 286 6.25 2.27 -3.93
C LEU A 286 6.70 1.76 -2.54
N GLY A 287 6.71 2.64 -1.52
CA GLY A 287 7.00 2.33 -0.13
C GLY A 287 5.77 1.75 0.59
N LYS A 288 5.18 2.53 1.49
CA LYS A 288 3.96 2.17 2.25
C LYS A 288 2.77 1.85 1.34
N GLY A 289 2.77 2.37 0.11
CA GLY A 289 1.75 2.07 -0.89
C GLY A 289 1.89 0.71 -1.58
N ALA A 290 3.06 0.05 -1.56
CA ALA A 290 3.27 -1.20 -2.30
C ALA A 290 4.35 -2.10 -1.68
N SER A 291 5.61 -2.00 -2.15
CA SER A 291 6.70 -2.92 -1.78
C SER A 291 7.11 -2.81 -0.32
N GLY A 292 7.07 -1.61 0.24
CA GLY A 292 7.37 -1.40 1.66
C GLY A 292 6.32 -2.05 2.55
N ALA A 293 5.03 -1.91 2.22
CA ALA A 293 3.96 -2.63 2.92
C ALA A 293 4.11 -4.16 2.80
N ALA A 294 4.53 -4.66 1.63
CA ALA A 294 4.76 -6.10 1.43
C ALA A 294 5.90 -6.61 2.32
N VAL A 295 7.01 -5.89 2.42
CA VAL A 295 8.14 -6.23 3.32
C VAL A 295 7.74 -6.12 4.79
N GLN A 296 6.95 -5.11 5.18
CA GLN A 296 6.38 -5.00 6.52
C GLN A 296 5.53 -6.22 6.87
N ASN A 297 4.64 -6.64 5.98
CA ASN A 297 3.83 -7.84 6.15
C ASN A 297 4.70 -9.10 6.26
N MET A 298 5.73 -9.25 5.42
CA MET A 298 6.69 -10.36 5.52
C MET A 298 7.35 -10.40 6.89
N ASN A 299 7.85 -9.28 7.38
CA ASN A 299 8.49 -9.21 8.70
C ASN A 299 7.54 -9.68 9.81
N ILE A 300 6.29 -9.19 9.81
CA ILE A 300 5.26 -9.59 10.77
C ILE A 300 4.97 -11.10 10.65
N MET A 301 4.77 -11.59 9.43
CA MET A 301 4.50 -13.01 9.17
C MET A 301 5.64 -13.92 9.65
N LEU A 302 6.89 -13.50 9.51
CA LEU A 302 8.07 -14.28 9.91
C LEU A 302 8.49 -14.05 11.37
N GLY A 303 7.79 -13.17 12.11
CA GLY A 303 8.14 -12.82 13.49
C GLY A 303 9.44 -12.02 13.60
N LEU A 304 9.83 -11.32 12.55
CA LEU A 304 10.98 -10.42 12.50
C LEU A 304 10.59 -9.01 12.98
N PRO A 305 11.56 -8.15 13.34
CA PRO A 305 11.27 -6.74 13.63
C PRO A 305 10.53 -6.10 12.45
N GLU A 306 9.36 -5.48 12.71
CA GLU A 306 8.46 -4.96 11.68
C GLU A 306 9.13 -4.00 10.71
N SER A 307 10.09 -3.23 11.19
CA SER A 307 10.81 -2.20 10.44
C SER A 307 12.07 -2.69 9.74
N GLU A 308 12.42 -3.97 9.86
CA GLU A 308 13.67 -4.48 9.30
C GLU A 308 13.69 -4.36 7.76
N GLY A 309 14.74 -3.73 7.21
CA GLY A 309 14.84 -3.41 5.78
C GLY A 309 13.95 -2.25 5.32
N LEU A 310 13.25 -1.56 6.24
CA LEU A 310 12.36 -0.42 5.95
C LEU A 310 12.79 0.89 6.61
N ILE A 311 13.73 0.85 7.56
CA ILE A 311 14.34 2.01 8.19
C ILE A 311 15.65 2.29 7.47
N GLY A 312 15.88 3.54 7.07
CA GLY A 312 17.17 3.99 6.56
C GLY A 312 17.15 4.65 5.20
N ALA A 313 16.00 4.91 4.60
CA ALA A 313 15.98 5.88 3.53
C ALA A 313 16.21 7.28 4.14
N PRO A 314 17.19 8.07 3.65
CA PRO A 314 17.43 9.40 4.17
C PRO A 314 16.16 10.23 3.99
N GLN A 315 15.75 10.93 5.07
CA GLN A 315 14.83 12.05 4.90
C GLN A 315 15.52 13.01 3.93
N LEU A 316 14.88 13.30 2.81
CA LEU A 316 15.30 14.41 1.96
C LEU A 316 15.25 15.66 2.85
N LYS A 317 16.44 16.18 3.16
CA LYS A 317 16.60 17.46 3.84
C LYS A 317 16.28 18.58 2.86
#